data_01374275ea5dcf8bd9876710d360d850
#
_entry.id   01374275ea5dcf8bd9876710d360d850
#
_cell.length_a   1.000
_cell.length_b   1.000
_cell.length_c   1.000
_cell.angle_alpha   90.00
_cell.angle_beta   90.00
_cell.angle_gamma   90.00
#
_symmetry.space_group_name_H-M   'P 1'
#
loop_
_entity.id
_entity.type
_entity.pdbx_description
1 polymer ?
#
loop_
_entity_poly.entity_id
_entity_poly.type
_entity_poly.pdbx_seq_one_letter_code
_entity_poly.pdbx_strand_id
1 'polypeptide(L)'
;TALAAAELALRAGIPAGVLNVLSADSANSIAIGKVLCASDTVRHLSFTGSTEVGRILMKQCAPTIKKLSLELGGNAPFIVFDDADLD
;
A
#
# COMPACT_ATOMS: atom_id res chain seq x y z
N THR A 1 12.80 3.51 -4.70
CA THR A 1 13.11 2.33 -3.84
C THR A 1 12.31 1.09 -4.27
N ALA A 2 10.99 1.15 -4.41
CA ALA A 2 10.16 -0.02 -4.77
C ALA A 2 10.53 -0.64 -6.13
N LEU A 3 10.77 0.19 -7.16
CA LEU A 3 11.22 -0.28 -8.47
C LEU A 3 12.60 -0.95 -8.39
N ALA A 4 13.53 -0.42 -7.60
CA ALA A 4 14.83 -1.04 -7.36
C ALA A 4 14.70 -2.40 -6.65
N ALA A 5 13.77 -2.51 -5.70
CA ALA A 5 13.48 -3.78 -5.03
C ALA A 5 12.92 -4.83 -6.01
N ALA A 6 12.06 -4.42 -6.96
CA ALA A 6 11.56 -5.32 -8.00
C ALA A 6 12.69 -5.82 -8.92
N GLU A 7 13.60 -4.94 -9.32
CA GLU A 7 14.79 -5.31 -10.11
C GLU A 7 15.68 -6.32 -9.38
N LEU A 8 15.94 -6.07 -8.10
CA LEU A 8 16.72 -7.00 -7.27
C LEU A 8 16.03 -8.36 -7.10
N ALA A 9 14.70 -8.36 -6.99
CA ALA A 9 13.92 -9.59 -6.91
C ALA A 9 14.05 -10.45 -8.19
N LEU A 10 13.99 -9.82 -9.36
CA LEU A 10 14.23 -10.51 -10.65
C LEU A 10 15.65 -11.07 -10.73
N ARG A 11 16.66 -10.30 -10.32
CA ARG A 11 18.07 -10.74 -10.29
C ARG A 11 18.30 -11.88 -9.28
N ALA A 12 17.51 -11.92 -8.21
CA ALA A 12 17.55 -13.00 -7.23
C ALA A 12 16.83 -14.29 -7.70
N GLY A 13 16.22 -14.27 -8.90
CA GLY A 13 15.58 -15.44 -9.48
C GLY A 13 14.09 -15.59 -9.17
N ILE A 14 13.43 -14.54 -8.67
CA ILE A 14 11.96 -14.55 -8.55
C ILE A 14 11.37 -14.62 -9.96
N PRO A 15 10.50 -15.60 -10.27
CA PRO A 15 9.93 -15.76 -11.60
C PRO A 15 9.15 -14.51 -12.03
N ALA A 16 9.22 -14.19 -13.33
CA ALA A 16 8.48 -13.07 -13.90
C ALA A 16 6.96 -13.20 -13.63
N GLY A 17 6.33 -12.08 -13.26
CA GLY A 17 4.90 -12.03 -12.94
C GLY A 17 4.54 -12.36 -11.49
N VAL A 18 5.47 -12.87 -10.67
CA VAL A 18 5.23 -13.13 -9.24
C VAL A 18 5.27 -11.84 -8.41
N LEU A 19 6.19 -10.93 -8.74
CA LEU A 19 6.28 -9.61 -8.15
C LEU A 19 6.11 -8.54 -9.23
N ASN A 20 5.07 -7.72 -9.10
CA ASN A 20 4.78 -6.63 -10.02
C ASN A 20 4.71 -5.31 -9.26
N VAL A 21 5.48 -4.32 -9.66
CA VAL A 21 5.48 -2.98 -9.06
C VAL A 21 4.93 -1.98 -10.05
N LEU A 22 3.90 -1.27 -9.65
CA LEU A 22 3.25 -0.20 -10.41
C LEU A 22 3.47 1.12 -9.69
N SER A 23 3.84 2.16 -10.44
CA SER A 23 3.88 3.53 -9.94
C SER A 23 2.69 4.30 -10.51
N ALA A 24 2.10 5.18 -9.70
CA ALA A 24 0.96 5.99 -10.10
C ALA A 24 0.96 7.33 -9.36
N ASP A 25 0.35 8.34 -9.95
CA ASP A 25 -0.03 9.57 -9.27
C ASP A 25 -1.26 9.34 -8.36
N SER A 26 -1.67 10.37 -7.62
CA SER A 26 -2.81 10.26 -6.68
C SER A 26 -4.11 9.86 -7.36
N ALA A 27 -4.41 10.40 -8.54
CA ALA A 27 -5.66 10.12 -9.26
C ALA A 27 -5.70 8.66 -9.75
N ASN A 28 -4.61 8.20 -10.35
CA ASN A 28 -4.47 6.83 -10.83
C ASN A 28 -4.40 5.82 -9.67
N SER A 29 -3.81 6.19 -8.52
CA SER A 29 -3.80 5.35 -7.32
C SER A 29 -5.21 5.04 -6.83
N ILE A 30 -6.15 6.02 -6.89
CA ILE A 30 -7.55 5.81 -6.55
C ILE A 30 -8.20 4.82 -7.52
N ALA A 31 -7.96 4.97 -8.83
CA ALA A 31 -8.50 4.07 -9.86
C ALA A 31 -7.96 2.63 -9.69
N ILE A 32 -6.67 2.47 -9.48
CA ILE A 32 -6.02 1.17 -9.22
C ILE A 32 -6.61 0.53 -7.95
N GLY A 33 -6.74 1.31 -6.87
CA GLY A 33 -7.32 0.85 -5.62
C GLY A 33 -8.74 0.27 -5.80
N LYS A 34 -9.58 0.96 -6.57
CA LYS A 34 -10.94 0.46 -6.89
C LYS A 34 -10.91 -0.88 -7.64
N VAL A 35 -10.03 -1.01 -8.63
CA VAL A 35 -9.87 -2.26 -9.40
C VAL A 35 -9.42 -3.40 -8.49
N LEU A 36 -8.41 -3.17 -7.65
CA LEU A 36 -7.90 -4.19 -6.72
C LEU A 36 -8.97 -4.61 -5.69
N CYS A 37 -9.73 -3.65 -5.17
CA CYS A 37 -10.81 -3.93 -4.22
C CYS A 37 -11.94 -4.75 -4.85
N ALA A 38 -12.31 -4.47 -6.10
CA ALA A 38 -13.41 -5.13 -6.80
C ALA A 38 -13.03 -6.50 -7.40
N SER A 39 -11.74 -6.77 -7.62
CA SER A 39 -11.28 -7.99 -8.28
C SER A 39 -11.43 -9.23 -7.41
N ASP A 40 -12.09 -10.27 -7.94
CA ASP A 40 -12.18 -11.58 -7.28
C ASP A 40 -10.85 -12.35 -7.30
N THR A 41 -9.95 -12.01 -8.22
CA THR A 41 -8.60 -12.61 -8.28
C THR A 41 -7.72 -12.16 -7.13
N VAL A 42 -7.87 -10.90 -6.69
CA VAL A 42 -7.13 -10.35 -5.56
C VAL A 42 -7.75 -10.84 -4.26
N ARG A 43 -7.05 -11.71 -3.55
CA ARG A 43 -7.52 -12.35 -2.31
C ARG A 43 -7.19 -11.58 -1.05
N HIS A 44 -6.16 -10.74 -1.09
CA HIS A 44 -5.67 -9.98 0.07
C HIS A 44 -5.23 -8.60 -0.38
N LEU A 45 -5.62 -7.57 0.36
CA LEU A 45 -5.16 -6.20 0.19
C LEU A 45 -4.44 -5.76 1.47
N SER A 46 -3.22 -5.29 1.33
CA SER A 46 -2.47 -4.64 2.41
C SER A 46 -2.33 -3.14 2.11
N PHE A 47 -2.50 -2.31 3.12
CA PHE A 47 -2.42 -0.85 2.99
C PHE A 47 -1.81 -0.23 4.24
N THR A 48 -0.89 0.70 4.02
CA THR A 48 -0.35 1.58 5.06
C THR A 48 -0.66 3.03 4.69
N GLY A 49 -1.32 3.75 5.60
CA GLY A 49 -1.66 5.16 5.36
C GLY A 49 -2.71 5.70 6.33
N SER A 50 -3.50 6.69 5.90
CA SER A 50 -4.48 7.31 6.78
C SER A 50 -5.65 6.38 7.13
N THR A 51 -6.19 6.54 8.33
CA THR A 51 -7.38 5.81 8.80
C THR A 51 -8.59 6.06 7.90
N GLU A 52 -8.71 7.26 7.35
CA GLU A 52 -9.79 7.61 6.42
C GLU A 52 -9.75 6.75 5.15
N VAL A 53 -8.60 6.66 4.50
CA VAL A 53 -8.42 5.80 3.32
C VAL A 53 -8.61 4.33 3.68
N GLY A 54 -8.13 3.88 4.83
CA GLY A 54 -8.35 2.53 5.32
C GLY A 54 -9.84 2.16 5.41
N ARG A 55 -10.69 3.07 5.93
CA ARG A 55 -12.15 2.89 5.96
C ARG A 55 -12.76 2.76 4.57
N ILE A 56 -12.30 3.58 3.62
CA ILE A 56 -12.75 3.51 2.21
C ILE A 56 -12.42 2.14 1.61
N LEU A 57 -11.18 1.68 1.76
CA LEU A 57 -10.73 0.39 1.25
C LEU A 57 -11.50 -0.78 1.88
N MET A 58 -11.73 -0.73 3.19
CA MET A 58 -12.53 -1.74 3.90
C MET A 58 -13.95 -1.81 3.31
N LYS A 59 -14.61 -0.66 3.10
CA LYS A 59 -15.94 -0.60 2.48
C LYS A 59 -15.93 -1.16 1.05
N GLN A 60 -14.92 -0.84 0.25
CA GLN A 60 -14.82 -1.31 -1.13
C GLN A 60 -14.52 -2.81 -1.23
N CYS A 61 -13.81 -3.38 -0.26
CA CYS A 61 -13.48 -4.81 -0.23
C CYS A 61 -14.61 -5.68 0.37
N ALA A 62 -15.57 -5.10 1.07
CA ALA A 62 -16.63 -5.84 1.73
C ALA A 62 -17.43 -6.79 0.81
N PRO A 63 -17.82 -6.42 -0.43
CA PRO A 63 -18.56 -7.32 -1.31
C PRO A 63 -17.82 -8.61 -1.66
N THR A 64 -16.49 -8.59 -1.72
CA THR A 64 -15.66 -9.76 -2.06
C THR A 64 -15.13 -10.50 -0.83
N ILE A 65 -15.38 -9.99 0.38
CA ILE A 65 -14.90 -10.56 1.67
C ILE A 65 -13.38 -10.86 1.61
N LYS A 66 -12.62 -10.05 0.88
CA LYS A 66 -11.16 -10.27 0.77
C LYS A 66 -10.46 -9.90 2.09
N LYS A 67 -9.36 -10.58 2.32
CA LYS A 67 -8.52 -10.34 3.50
C LYS A 67 -7.90 -8.94 3.45
N LEU A 68 -7.91 -8.23 4.58
CA LEU A 68 -7.31 -6.91 4.72
C LEU A 68 -6.24 -6.91 5.80
N SER A 69 -5.11 -6.26 5.51
CA SER A 69 -4.10 -5.88 6.49
C SER A 69 -3.93 -4.36 6.40
N LEU A 70 -4.30 -3.67 7.48
CA LEU A 70 -4.35 -2.21 7.50
C LEU A 70 -3.43 -1.69 8.62
N GLU A 71 -2.40 -0.95 8.22
CA GLU A 71 -1.53 -0.17 9.11
C GLU A 71 -1.92 1.30 8.97
N LEU A 72 -2.53 1.84 9.99
CA LEU A 72 -3.23 3.11 9.95
C LEU A 72 -2.63 4.10 10.94
N GLY A 73 -3.19 5.33 10.98
CA GLY A 73 -2.81 6.34 11.94
C GLY A 73 -2.98 5.87 13.39
N GLY A 74 -2.06 6.25 14.26
CA GLY A 74 -2.05 5.90 15.66
C GLY A 74 -1.33 6.96 16.50
N ASN A 75 -1.02 6.63 17.74
CA ASN A 75 -0.41 7.51 18.73
C ASN A 75 1.12 7.34 18.76
N ALA A 76 1.78 7.38 17.59
CA ALA A 76 3.23 7.34 17.52
C ALA A 76 3.80 8.69 17.99
N PRO A 77 4.63 8.75 19.05
CA PRO A 77 5.24 10.00 19.48
C PRO A 77 6.30 10.43 18.45
N PHE A 78 6.30 11.72 18.14
CA PHE A 78 7.36 12.38 17.38
C PHE A 78 8.00 13.43 18.28
N ILE A 79 9.24 13.17 18.71
CA ILE A 79 9.93 13.99 19.72
C ILE A 79 11.04 14.76 19.02
N VAL A 80 10.98 16.08 19.10
CA VAL A 80 12.03 16.99 18.61
C VAL A 80 12.66 17.65 19.81
N PHE A 81 13.95 17.44 20.02
CA PHE A 81 14.72 18.12 21.04
C PHE A 81 15.09 19.54 20.60
N ASP A 82 15.44 20.41 21.55
CA ASP A 82 15.74 21.82 21.31
C ASP A 82 17.03 22.07 20.53
N ASP A 83 17.90 21.09 20.45
CA ASP A 83 19.14 21.11 19.67
C ASP A 83 19.03 20.49 18.26
N ALA A 84 17.81 20.17 17.82
CA ALA A 84 17.60 19.60 16.50
C ALA A 84 17.81 20.64 15.39
N ASP A 85 18.48 20.24 14.31
CA ASP A 85 18.58 21.03 13.08
C ASP A 85 17.27 20.89 12.31
N LEU A 86 16.54 21.99 12.18
CA LEU A 86 15.19 22.02 11.56
C LEU A 86 15.19 22.64 10.15
N ASP A 87 16.34 23.02 9.56
CA ASP A 87 16.48 23.63 8.24
C ASP A 87 16.73 22.61 7.12
#